data_f27399ce0bce45d1997e94bbffd42de7
#
_entry.id   f27399ce0bce45d1997e94bbffd42de7
#
_cell.length_a   1.000
_cell.length_b   1.000
_cell.length_c   1.000
_cell.angle_alpha   90.00
_cell.angle_beta   90.00
_cell.angle_gamma   90.00
#
_symmetry.space_group_name_H-M   'P 1'
#
loop_
_entity.id
_entity.type
_entity.pdbx_description
1 polymer ?
#
loop_
_entity_poly.entity_id
_entity_poly.type
_entity_poly.pdbx_seq_one_letter_code
_entity_poly.pdbx_strand_id
1 'polypeptide(L)' 'MNKTIFEEKWKLIRNQSTAWWSLMAEHDLSKVDKAEVKFDKFVTMLQVKYGYTRQKAKEEIALLWAEHEARNRVKV' A
#
# COMPACT_ATOMS: atom_id res chain seq x y z
N MET A 1 -1.61 9.38 -4.61
CA MET A 1 -0.35 8.58 -4.55
C MET A 1 -0.01 8.10 -5.94
N ASN A 2 1.16 8.41 -6.41
CA ASN A 2 1.61 7.90 -7.71
C ASN A 2 2.62 6.77 -7.53
N LYS A 3 2.92 6.10 -8.63
CA LYS A 3 3.80 4.95 -8.65
C LYS A 3 5.20 5.28 -8.10
N THR A 4 5.75 6.42 -8.47
CA THR A 4 7.09 6.83 -8.05
C THR A 4 7.16 6.99 -6.53
N ILE A 5 6.18 7.68 -5.96
CA ILE A 5 6.13 7.89 -4.50
C ILE A 5 5.98 6.55 -3.79
N PHE A 6 5.12 5.67 -4.29
CA PHE A 6 4.93 4.35 -3.71
C PHE A 6 6.24 3.56 -3.67
N GLU A 7 6.98 3.55 -4.78
CA GLU A 7 8.24 2.83 -4.86
C GLU A 7 9.27 3.38 -3.87
N GLU A 8 9.36 4.70 -3.76
CA GLU A 8 10.28 5.34 -2.83
C GLU A 8 9.93 5.08 -1.37
N LYS A 9 8.64 5.03 -1.05
CA LYS A 9 8.15 4.90 0.32
C LYS A 9 7.76 3.47 0.66
N TRP A 10 8.13 2.51 -0.16
CA TRP A 10 7.69 1.13 0.02
C TRP A 10 7.99 0.57 1.41
N LYS A 11 9.17 0.78 1.97
CA LYS A 11 9.50 0.28 3.30
C LYS A 11 8.53 0.80 4.36
N LEU A 12 8.21 2.08 4.30
CA LEU A 12 7.28 2.70 5.22
C LEU A 12 5.87 2.16 5.03
N ILE A 13 5.42 2.09 3.79
CA ILE A 13 4.11 1.55 3.44
C ILE A 13 4.01 0.09 3.86
N ARG A 14 5.05 -0.69 3.63
CA ARG A 14 5.11 -2.09 4.01
C ARG A 14 4.92 -2.27 5.51
N ASN A 15 5.58 -1.44 6.31
CA ASN A 15 5.47 -1.51 7.76
C ASN A 15 4.05 -1.22 8.27
N GLN A 16 3.27 -0.45 7.52
CA GLN A 16 1.89 -0.10 7.90
C GLN A 16 0.85 -1.03 7.27
N SER A 17 1.24 -1.80 6.25
CA SER A 17 0.28 -2.54 5.43
C SER A 17 -0.56 -3.54 6.21
N THR A 18 0.02 -4.28 7.13
CA THR A 18 -0.75 -5.27 7.90
C THR A 18 -1.75 -4.62 8.85
N ALA A 19 -1.45 -3.41 9.31
CA ALA A 19 -2.38 -2.64 10.13
C ALA A 19 -3.51 -2.05 9.29
N TRP A 20 -3.19 -1.55 8.09
CA TRP A 20 -4.18 -0.94 7.21
C TRP A 20 -5.06 -1.98 6.52
N TRP A 21 -4.49 -3.12 6.15
CA TRP A 21 -5.20 -4.18 5.43
C TRP A 21 -4.96 -5.51 6.13
N SER A 22 -5.91 -5.90 6.96
CA SER A 22 -5.79 -7.11 7.79
C SER A 22 -5.65 -8.40 6.99
N LEU A 23 -6.12 -8.42 5.75
CA LEU A 23 -5.98 -9.60 4.90
C LEU A 23 -4.61 -9.71 4.22
N MET A 24 -3.79 -8.67 4.31
CA MET A 24 -2.43 -8.70 3.78
C MET A 24 -1.51 -9.34 4.81
N ALA A 25 -0.95 -10.49 4.46
CA ALA A 25 -0.04 -11.23 5.33
C ALA A 25 1.41 -10.96 4.94
N GLU A 26 2.33 -11.35 5.79
CA GLU A 26 3.76 -11.17 5.54
C GLU A 26 4.22 -11.81 4.23
N HIS A 27 3.71 -13.00 3.90
CA HIS A 27 4.10 -13.65 2.66
C HIS A 27 3.60 -12.89 1.42
N ASP A 28 2.48 -12.18 1.54
CA ASP A 28 1.99 -11.33 0.46
C ASP A 28 2.93 -10.14 0.24
N LEU A 29 3.36 -9.53 1.34
CA LEU A 29 4.29 -8.41 1.29
C LEU A 29 5.65 -8.83 0.72
N SER A 30 6.08 -10.05 1.03
CA SER A 30 7.32 -10.60 0.46
C SER A 30 7.24 -10.72 -1.06
N LYS A 31 6.07 -11.06 -1.59
CA LYS A 31 5.87 -11.10 -3.04
C LYS A 31 5.98 -9.71 -3.66
N VAL A 32 5.46 -8.70 -2.97
CA VAL A 32 5.57 -7.32 -3.42
C VAL A 32 7.02 -6.85 -3.37
N ASP A 33 7.76 -7.23 -2.31
CA ASP A 33 9.18 -6.88 -2.20
C ASP A 33 9.98 -7.32 -3.43
N LYS A 34 9.63 -8.46 -3.99
CA LYS A 34 10.33 -9.05 -5.13
C LYS A 34 9.82 -8.54 -6.47
N ALA A 35 8.73 -7.79 -6.47
CA ALA A 35 8.13 -7.32 -7.71
C ALA A 35 8.98 -6.22 -8.33
N GLU A 36 9.02 -6.21 -9.65
CA GLU A 36 9.72 -5.18 -10.40
C GLU A 36 9.05 -3.82 -10.21
N VAL A 37 7.72 -3.80 -10.26
CA VAL A 37 6.93 -2.61 -9.98
C VAL A 37 6.03 -2.92 -8.78
N LYS A 38 6.43 -2.46 -7.61
CA LYS A 38 5.75 -2.80 -6.35
C LYS A 38 4.34 -2.24 -6.29
N PHE A 39 4.13 -1.04 -6.80
CA PHE A 39 2.80 -0.44 -6.80
C PHE A 39 1.79 -1.30 -7.55
N ASP A 40 2.12 -1.73 -8.75
CA ASP A 40 1.22 -2.56 -9.56
C ASP A 40 0.93 -3.90 -8.88
N LYS A 41 1.96 -4.50 -8.29
CA LYS A 41 1.80 -5.78 -7.58
C LYS A 41 0.90 -5.62 -6.37
N PHE A 42 1.12 -4.55 -5.60
CA PHE A 42 0.31 -4.28 -4.40
C PHE A 42 -1.16 -4.04 -4.76
N VAL A 43 -1.41 -3.27 -5.83
CA VAL A 43 -2.78 -3.03 -6.31
C VAL A 43 -3.44 -4.35 -6.69
N THR A 44 -2.72 -5.22 -7.39
CA THR A 44 -3.24 -6.55 -7.77
C THR A 44 -3.56 -7.38 -6.54
N MET A 45 -2.70 -7.34 -5.51
CA MET A 45 -2.94 -8.08 -4.27
C MET A 45 -4.22 -7.59 -3.58
N LEU A 46 -4.44 -6.29 -3.53
CA LEU A 46 -5.67 -5.74 -2.96
C LEU A 46 -6.90 -6.17 -3.74
N GLN A 47 -6.80 -6.23 -5.07
CA GLN A 47 -7.89 -6.73 -5.88
C GLN A 47 -8.23 -8.18 -5.55
N VAL A 48 -7.22 -9.02 -5.39
CA VAL A 48 -7.41 -10.44 -5.08
C VAL A 48 -7.96 -10.63 -3.67
N LYS A 49 -7.40 -9.92 -2.70
CA LYS A 49 -7.77 -10.11 -1.29
C LYS A 49 -9.11 -9.50 -0.92
N TYR A 50 -9.45 -8.36 -1.50
CA TYR A 50 -10.64 -7.60 -1.11
C TYR A 50 -11.70 -7.51 -2.20
N GLY A 51 -11.42 -7.98 -3.40
CA GLY A 51 -12.36 -7.88 -4.50
C GLY A 51 -12.52 -6.46 -5.04
N TYR A 52 -11.54 -5.59 -4.80
CA TYR A 52 -11.59 -4.22 -5.30
C TYR A 52 -11.41 -4.18 -6.80
N THR A 53 -11.99 -3.15 -7.44
CA THR A 53 -11.57 -2.77 -8.78
C THR A 53 -10.18 -2.17 -8.67
N ARG A 54 -9.47 -2.07 -9.77
CA ARG A 54 -8.14 -1.46 -9.78
C ARG A 54 -8.20 -0.01 -9.32
N GLN A 55 -9.21 0.72 -9.75
CA GLN A 55 -9.42 2.11 -9.33
C GLN A 55 -9.64 2.20 -7.82
N LYS A 56 -10.50 1.34 -7.28
CA LYS A 56 -10.78 1.34 -5.83
C LYS A 56 -9.53 1.03 -5.02
N ALA A 57 -8.74 0.06 -5.47
CA ALA A 57 -7.50 -0.29 -4.78
C ALA A 57 -6.55 0.90 -4.72
N LYS A 58 -6.40 1.61 -5.84
CA LYS A 58 -5.54 2.81 -5.88
C LYS A 58 -6.06 3.92 -4.97
N GLU A 59 -7.38 4.10 -4.92
CA GLU A 59 -8.00 5.11 -4.06
C GLU A 59 -7.76 4.79 -2.58
N GLU A 60 -7.86 3.53 -2.19
CA GLU A 60 -7.62 3.13 -0.81
C GLU A 60 -6.17 3.36 -0.40
N ILE A 61 -5.24 3.04 -1.27
CA ILE A 61 -3.82 3.30 -1.01
C ILE A 61 -3.60 4.81 -0.79
N ALA A 62 -4.14 5.63 -1.67
CA ALA A 62 -3.97 7.08 -1.58
C ALA A 62 -4.58 7.64 -0.30
N LEU A 63 -5.76 7.15 0.07
CA LEU A 63 -6.46 7.61 1.27
C LEU A 63 -5.65 7.29 2.54
N LEU A 64 -5.18 6.05 2.67
CA LEU A 64 -4.44 5.65 3.86
C LEU A 64 -3.08 6.34 3.93
N TRP A 65 -2.44 6.54 2.79
CA TRP A 65 -1.20 7.30 2.75
C TRP A 65 -1.40 8.75 3.19
N ALA A 66 -2.47 9.39 2.73
CA ALA A 66 -2.78 10.76 3.11
C ALA A 66 -3.03 10.88 4.61
N GLU A 67 -3.74 9.92 5.19
CA GLU A 67 -3.97 9.88 6.63
C GLU A 67 -2.67 9.72 7.41
N HIS A 68 -1.78 8.86 6.93
CA HIS A 68 -0.47 8.63 7.55
C HIS A 68 0.36 9.91 7.53
N GLU A 69 0.40 10.60 6.41
CA GLU A 69 1.13 11.87 6.29
C GLU A 69 0.56 12.95 7.21
N ALA A 70 -0.75 13.02 7.29
CA ALA A 70 -1.41 14.00 8.16
C ALA A 70 -1.05 13.78 9.62
N ARG A 71 -1.01 12.53 10.08
CA ARG A 71 -0.61 12.20 11.45
C ARG A 71 0.83 12.58 11.72
N ASN A 72 1.71 12.36 10.76
CA ASN A 72 3.12 12.71 10.92
C ASN A 72 3.35 14.20 10.95
N ARG A 73 2.53 14.98 10.22
CA ARG A 73 2.61 16.45 10.26
C ARG A 73 2.19 17.01 11.60
N VAL A 74 1.17 16.44 12.19
CA VAL A 74 0.63 16.91 13.46
C VAL A 74 1.57 16.57 14.61
N LYS A 75 2.40 15.60 14.41
CA LYS A 75 3.36 15.14 15.39
C LYS A 75 4.56 16.07 15.43
N VAL A 76 4.48 17.10 16.19
CA VAL A 76 5.58 18.08 16.36
C VAL A 76 6.13 17.97 17.77
#